data_600f0c63ffc99d89071ca61179218aa5
#
_entry.id   600f0c63ffc99d89071ca61179218aa5
#
_cell.length_a   1.000
_cell.length_b   1.000
_cell.length_c   1.000
_cell.angle_alpha   90.00
_cell.angle_beta   90.00
_cell.angle_gamma   90.00
#
_symmetry.space_group_name_H-M   'P 1'
#
loop_
_entity.id
_entity.type
_entity.pdbx_description
1 polymer ?
#
loop_
_entity_poly.entity_id
_entity_poly.type
_entity_poly.pdbx_seq_one_letter_code
_entity_poly.pdbx_strand_id
1 'polypeptide(L)'
;MEWCLLRTPRLMLVLVLWACGLTAPARAEEAARKFYAEDIKAAMMAHIAARADADGVFHLRDEKTGEELALKFVTIHDPVRVIDRNTYFACTDFAVVGAPEKLYDLDFWMNPQTGELKIYDEKIHKEPRKSLLYGWYKHPRYTFVKDRVVELY
;
A
#
# COMPACT_ATOMS: atom_id res chain seq x y z
N MET A 1 67.47 -16.46 -68.20
CA MET A 1 67.22 -17.77 -67.59
C MET A 1 67.46 -17.65 -66.11
N GLU A 2 66.49 -17.22 -65.36
CA GLU A 2 66.59 -17.27 -63.90
C GLU A 2 65.20 -17.46 -63.29
N TRP A 3 65.09 -18.44 -62.49
CA TRP A 3 63.87 -18.87 -61.90
C TRP A 3 63.66 -18.10 -60.60
N CYS A 4 62.63 -17.28 -60.53
CA CYS A 4 62.25 -16.58 -59.34
C CYS A 4 61.21 -17.41 -58.55
N LEU A 5 61.64 -17.96 -57.41
CA LEU A 5 60.82 -18.71 -56.50
C LEU A 5 59.95 -17.76 -55.71
N LEU A 6 58.64 -17.80 -55.91
CA LEU A 6 57.63 -17.10 -55.08
C LEU A 6 57.47 -17.83 -53.78
N ARG A 7 57.89 -17.19 -52.70
CA ARG A 7 57.55 -17.55 -51.30
C ARG A 7 56.22 -16.94 -50.94
N THR A 8 55.21 -17.76 -50.72
CA THR A 8 53.95 -17.37 -50.17
C THR A 8 54.06 -17.20 -48.65
N PRO A 9 53.59 -16.07 -48.01
CA PRO A 9 53.51 -15.98 -46.58
C PRO A 9 52.26 -16.71 -46.09
N ARG A 10 52.42 -17.62 -45.13
CA ARG A 10 51.36 -18.25 -44.38
C ARG A 10 50.73 -17.21 -43.46
N LEU A 11 49.52 -16.85 -43.80
CA LEU A 11 48.67 -16.01 -42.94
C LEU A 11 48.22 -16.87 -41.77
N MET A 12 48.76 -16.62 -40.56
CA MET A 12 48.29 -17.19 -39.31
C MET A 12 47.05 -16.45 -38.87
N LEU A 13 45.89 -17.09 -39.04
CA LEU A 13 44.62 -16.59 -38.56
C LEU A 13 44.54 -16.83 -37.04
N VAL A 14 44.78 -15.79 -36.24
CA VAL A 14 44.58 -15.83 -34.79
C VAL A 14 43.11 -15.58 -34.52
N LEU A 15 42.39 -16.65 -34.23
CA LEU A 15 41.01 -16.59 -33.72
C LEU A 15 41.04 -16.15 -32.27
N VAL A 16 40.80 -14.86 -32.01
CA VAL A 16 40.54 -14.33 -30.66
C VAL A 16 39.08 -14.63 -30.31
N LEU A 17 38.88 -15.69 -29.54
CA LEU A 17 37.57 -15.98 -28.90
C LEU A 17 37.29 -14.93 -27.81
N TRP A 18 36.49 -13.95 -28.15
CA TRP A 18 35.88 -13.06 -27.16
C TRP A 18 34.80 -13.86 -26.39
N ALA A 19 35.18 -14.39 -25.22
CA ALA A 19 34.22 -14.89 -24.25
C ALA A 19 33.49 -13.67 -23.62
N CYS A 20 32.38 -13.27 -24.25
CA CYS A 20 31.47 -12.31 -23.68
C CYS A 20 30.80 -12.99 -22.48
N GLY A 21 31.39 -12.83 -21.28
CA GLY A 21 30.79 -13.25 -20.03
C GLY A 21 29.50 -12.44 -19.78
N LEU A 22 28.36 -13.05 -20.09
CA LEU A 22 27.04 -12.56 -19.65
C LEU A 22 26.96 -12.69 -18.13
N THR A 23 27.51 -11.71 -17.41
CA THR A 23 27.17 -11.55 -16.00
C THR A 23 25.74 -11.06 -15.94
N ALA A 24 24.78 -11.98 -15.82
CA ALA A 24 23.43 -11.62 -15.41
C ALA A 24 23.53 -10.88 -14.06
N PRO A 25 22.93 -9.69 -13.91
CA PRO A 25 22.88 -9.05 -12.61
C PRO A 25 22.14 -10.01 -11.67
N ALA A 26 22.83 -10.49 -10.64
CA ALA A 26 22.19 -11.19 -9.54
C ALA A 26 21.17 -10.21 -8.96
N ARG A 27 19.90 -10.44 -9.28
CA ARG A 27 18.79 -9.75 -8.64
C ARG A 27 18.83 -10.23 -7.18
N ALA A 28 19.47 -9.44 -6.32
CA ALA A 28 19.40 -9.66 -4.89
C ALA A 28 17.91 -9.73 -4.57
N GLU A 29 17.45 -10.88 -4.13
CA GLU A 29 16.13 -11.06 -3.57
C GLU A 29 16.11 -10.16 -2.33
N GLU A 30 15.50 -8.99 -2.49
CA GLU A 30 15.38 -8.00 -1.42
C GLU A 30 14.56 -8.69 -0.33
N ALA A 31 15.25 -9.10 0.74
CA ALA A 31 14.63 -9.76 1.89
C ALA A 31 13.45 -8.89 2.31
N ALA A 32 12.24 -9.43 2.22
CA ALA A 32 10.99 -8.68 2.43
C ALA A 32 11.09 -7.93 3.76
N ARG A 33 11.20 -6.60 3.69
CA ARG A 33 11.28 -5.73 4.87
C ARG A 33 10.06 -6.02 5.75
N LYS A 34 10.30 -6.31 7.02
CA LYS A 34 9.23 -6.44 8.02
C LYS A 34 8.83 -5.05 8.49
N PHE A 35 7.54 -4.77 8.46
CA PHE A 35 6.96 -3.53 8.97
C PHE A 35 6.37 -3.75 10.35
N TYR A 36 6.52 -2.75 11.22
CA TYR A 36 6.05 -2.74 12.59
C TYR A 36 4.88 -1.76 12.74
N ALA A 37 4.31 -1.69 13.94
CA ALA A 37 3.14 -0.83 14.21
C ALA A 37 3.40 0.65 13.86
N GLU A 38 4.58 1.14 14.13
CA GLU A 38 4.99 2.52 13.84
C GLU A 38 5.06 2.79 12.34
N ASP A 39 5.57 1.83 11.54
CA ASP A 39 5.62 1.95 10.08
C ASP A 39 4.20 2.00 9.49
N ILE A 40 3.28 1.16 10.01
CA ILE A 40 1.89 1.11 9.59
C ILE A 40 1.18 2.44 9.90
N LYS A 41 1.32 2.92 11.14
CA LYS A 41 0.74 4.20 11.55
C LYS A 41 1.31 5.37 10.75
N ALA A 42 2.62 5.38 10.50
CA ALA A 42 3.27 6.41 9.69
C ALA A 42 2.76 6.41 8.25
N ALA A 43 2.61 5.24 7.62
CA ALA A 43 2.06 5.11 6.27
C ALA A 43 0.61 5.62 6.19
N MET A 44 -0.22 5.30 7.20
CA MET A 44 -1.59 5.81 7.30
C MET A 44 -1.64 7.32 7.44
N MET A 45 -0.85 7.89 8.36
CA MET A 45 -0.81 9.34 8.57
C MET A 45 -0.34 10.07 7.31
N ALA A 46 0.65 9.54 6.61
CA ALA A 46 1.12 10.09 5.35
C ALA A 46 0.02 10.05 4.26
N HIS A 47 -0.72 8.95 4.16
CA HIS A 47 -1.84 8.82 3.22
C HIS A 47 -2.98 9.80 3.55
N ILE A 48 -3.39 9.87 4.81
CA ILE A 48 -4.45 10.79 5.27
C ILE A 48 -4.05 12.23 4.98
N ALA A 49 -2.81 12.63 5.32
CA ALA A 49 -2.31 13.97 5.07
C ALA A 49 -2.23 14.31 3.57
N ALA A 50 -1.85 13.36 2.72
CA ALA A 50 -1.76 13.57 1.28
C ALA A 50 -3.13 13.73 0.61
N ARG A 51 -4.21 13.23 1.24
CA ARG A 51 -5.58 13.32 0.72
C ARG A 51 -6.44 14.39 1.39
N ALA A 52 -5.96 14.92 2.52
CA ALA A 52 -6.63 16.02 3.18
C ALA A 52 -6.41 17.33 2.40
N ASP A 53 -7.40 18.20 2.44
CA ASP A 53 -7.28 19.57 1.92
C ASP A 53 -6.44 20.48 2.83
N ALA A 54 -6.35 21.77 2.49
CA ALA A 54 -5.57 22.75 3.25
C ALA A 54 -6.05 22.95 4.69
N ASP A 55 -7.31 22.64 4.99
CA ASP A 55 -7.91 22.73 6.31
C ASP A 55 -7.81 21.41 7.10
N GLY A 56 -7.13 20.40 6.52
CA GLY A 56 -6.95 19.07 7.08
C GLY A 56 -8.23 18.23 7.04
N VAL A 57 -9.12 18.51 6.09
CA VAL A 57 -10.35 17.74 5.88
C VAL A 57 -10.10 16.63 4.87
N PHE A 58 -10.38 15.41 5.27
CA PHE A 58 -10.32 14.22 4.43
C PHE A 58 -11.67 14.03 3.74
N HIS A 59 -11.67 14.06 2.41
CA HIS A 59 -12.86 13.88 1.60
C HIS A 59 -12.99 12.44 1.12
N LEU A 60 -14.15 11.84 1.38
CA LEU A 60 -14.44 10.46 0.99
C LEU A 60 -15.86 10.36 0.44
N ARG A 61 -16.01 9.73 -0.74
CA ARG A 61 -17.32 9.37 -1.25
C ARG A 61 -17.78 8.07 -0.59
N ASP A 62 -18.93 8.11 0.07
CA ASP A 62 -19.57 6.92 0.61
C ASP A 62 -20.15 6.06 -0.52
N GLU A 63 -19.57 4.91 -0.76
CA GLU A 63 -19.99 4.01 -1.85
C GLU A 63 -21.42 3.48 -1.68
N LYS A 64 -21.90 3.37 -0.43
CA LYS A 64 -23.24 2.85 -0.14
C LYS A 64 -24.34 3.90 -0.35
N THR A 65 -24.08 5.15 0.04
CA THR A 65 -25.08 6.23 -0.01
C THR A 65 -24.88 7.18 -1.17
N GLY A 66 -23.66 7.23 -1.74
CA GLY A 66 -23.25 8.19 -2.75
C GLY A 66 -22.93 9.58 -2.19
N GLU A 67 -22.98 9.76 -0.87
CA GLU A 67 -22.72 11.03 -0.19
C GLU A 67 -21.22 11.36 -0.18
N GLU A 68 -20.89 12.64 -0.37
CA GLU A 68 -19.54 13.16 -0.17
C GLU A 68 -19.36 13.53 1.30
N LEU A 69 -18.47 12.82 1.98
CA LEU A 69 -18.16 13.01 3.38
C LEU A 69 -16.99 13.96 3.55
N ALA A 70 -17.12 14.92 4.46
CA ALA A 70 -16.04 15.80 4.92
C ALA A 70 -15.67 15.39 6.34
N LEU A 71 -14.48 14.82 6.51
CA LEU A 71 -14.06 14.11 7.72
C LEU A 71 -12.77 14.70 8.29
N LYS A 72 -12.64 14.74 9.61
CA LYS A 72 -11.39 15.06 10.31
C LYS A 72 -10.87 13.83 11.04
N PHE A 73 -9.57 13.57 10.87
CA PHE A 73 -8.87 12.51 11.58
C PHE A 73 -9.01 12.67 13.10
N VAL A 74 -9.25 11.56 13.80
CA VAL A 74 -9.32 11.51 15.25
C VAL A 74 -8.21 10.63 15.82
N THR A 75 -8.20 9.33 15.48
CA THR A 75 -7.21 8.39 16.01
C THR A 75 -7.13 7.12 15.19
N ILE A 76 -5.94 6.53 15.14
CA ILE A 76 -5.74 5.16 14.64
C ILE A 76 -5.95 4.20 15.80
N HIS A 77 -6.72 3.13 15.59
CA HIS A 77 -6.96 2.12 16.60
C HIS A 77 -5.73 1.24 16.86
N ASP A 78 -5.54 0.87 18.11
CA ASP A 78 -4.57 -0.14 18.53
C ASP A 78 -5.29 -1.45 18.94
N PRO A 79 -4.68 -2.60 18.65
CA PRO A 79 -3.48 -2.80 17.84
C PRO A 79 -3.75 -2.71 16.33
N VAL A 80 -2.77 -2.20 15.56
CA VAL A 80 -2.72 -2.41 14.11
C VAL A 80 -2.46 -3.90 13.83
N ARG A 81 -2.90 -4.40 12.67
CA ARG A 81 -2.88 -5.85 12.37
C ARG A 81 -1.99 -6.18 11.19
N VAL A 82 -1.40 -7.36 11.25
CA VAL A 82 -0.78 -8.03 10.12
C VAL A 82 -1.68 -9.22 9.78
N ILE A 83 -2.35 -9.18 8.63
CA ILE A 83 -3.29 -10.21 8.20
C ILE A 83 -2.52 -11.41 7.63
N ASP A 84 -1.54 -11.13 6.77
CA ASP A 84 -0.62 -12.11 6.21
C ASP A 84 0.76 -11.48 6.00
N ARG A 85 1.67 -12.19 5.30
CA ARG A 85 3.05 -11.73 5.08
C ARG A 85 3.14 -10.37 4.39
N ASN A 86 2.13 -9.99 3.61
CA ASN A 86 2.14 -8.83 2.73
C ASN A 86 0.92 -7.91 2.92
N THR A 87 0.02 -8.22 3.86
CA THR A 87 -1.19 -7.45 4.09
C THR A 87 -1.19 -6.89 5.50
N TYR A 88 -1.16 -5.59 5.60
CA TYR A 88 -1.24 -4.82 6.84
C TYR A 88 -2.57 -4.08 6.88
N PHE A 89 -3.08 -3.88 8.08
CA PHE A 89 -4.41 -3.34 8.27
C PHE A 89 -4.50 -2.49 9.53
N ALA A 90 -5.26 -1.40 9.46
CA ALA A 90 -5.62 -0.62 10.64
C ALA A 90 -6.96 0.09 10.45
N CYS A 91 -7.69 0.24 11.56
CA CYS A 91 -8.91 1.03 11.64
C CYS A 91 -8.60 2.43 12.16
N THR A 92 -9.41 3.41 11.76
CA THR A 92 -9.17 4.81 12.09
C THR A 92 -10.49 5.53 12.29
N ASP A 93 -10.64 6.24 13.40
CA ASP A 93 -11.80 7.09 13.63
C ASP A 93 -11.64 8.45 12.96
N PHE A 94 -12.72 8.87 12.30
CA PHE A 94 -12.88 10.19 11.71
C PHE A 94 -14.17 10.84 12.20
N ALA A 95 -14.10 12.12 12.55
CA ALA A 95 -15.26 12.92 12.93
C ALA A 95 -15.82 13.67 11.72
N VAL A 96 -17.13 13.76 11.61
CA VAL A 96 -17.79 14.58 10.58
C VAL A 96 -17.55 16.05 10.87
N VAL A 97 -17.13 16.83 9.86
CA VAL A 97 -16.96 18.28 9.96
C VAL A 97 -18.28 18.93 10.33
N GLY A 98 -18.28 19.75 11.38
CA GLY A 98 -19.48 20.39 11.91
C GLY A 98 -20.37 19.52 12.79
N ALA A 99 -20.05 18.22 12.99
CA ALA A 99 -20.77 17.32 13.86
C ALA A 99 -19.81 16.27 14.48
N PRO A 100 -18.90 16.70 15.38
CA PRO A 100 -17.82 15.86 15.88
C PRO A 100 -18.28 14.65 16.69
N GLU A 101 -19.52 14.63 17.15
CA GLU A 101 -20.15 13.48 17.81
C GLU A 101 -20.50 12.34 16.84
N LYS A 102 -20.47 12.62 15.51
CA LYS A 102 -20.68 11.61 14.47
C LYS A 102 -19.34 11.07 14.02
N LEU A 103 -19.05 9.85 14.43
CA LEU A 103 -17.79 9.17 14.09
C LEU A 103 -18.01 8.11 13.03
N TYR A 104 -17.20 8.17 11.98
CA TYR A 104 -16.96 7.07 11.06
C TYR A 104 -15.74 6.28 11.51
N ASP A 105 -15.77 4.97 11.32
CA ASP A 105 -14.61 4.08 11.49
C ASP A 105 -14.22 3.61 10.08
N LEU A 106 -13.05 4.03 9.61
CA LEU A 106 -12.52 3.68 8.29
C LEU A 106 -11.43 2.64 8.44
N ASP A 107 -11.51 1.61 7.64
CA ASP A 107 -10.50 0.57 7.53
C ASP A 107 -9.58 0.81 6.34
N PHE A 108 -8.28 0.62 6.56
CA PHE A 108 -7.24 0.79 5.54
C PHE A 108 -6.43 -0.49 5.39
N TRP A 109 -6.32 -0.96 4.15
CA TRP A 109 -5.46 -2.09 3.79
C TRP A 109 -4.21 -1.59 3.07
N MET A 110 -3.07 -2.14 3.45
CA MET A 110 -1.76 -1.76 2.96
C MET A 110 -0.97 -2.97 2.52
N ASN A 111 -0.11 -2.79 1.52
CA ASN A 111 0.90 -3.77 1.15
C ASN A 111 2.27 -3.11 0.92
N PRO A 112 3.36 -3.90 1.03
CA PRO A 112 4.69 -3.42 0.67
C PRO A 112 4.79 -3.16 -0.82
N GLN A 113 5.24 -1.96 -1.20
CA GLN A 113 5.58 -1.61 -2.57
C GLN A 113 6.90 -0.82 -2.55
N THR A 114 7.91 -1.27 -3.29
CA THR A 114 9.22 -0.59 -3.38
C THR A 114 9.83 -0.22 -2.02
N GLY A 115 9.70 -1.11 -1.01
CA GLY A 115 10.27 -0.91 0.33
C GLY A 115 9.44 -0.02 1.27
N GLU A 116 8.25 0.43 0.86
CA GLU A 116 7.32 1.23 1.67
C GLU A 116 5.94 0.58 1.74
N LEU A 117 5.16 0.91 2.77
CA LEU A 117 3.74 0.54 2.83
C LEU A 117 2.90 1.53 2.03
N LYS A 118 2.07 0.99 1.11
CA LYS A 118 1.09 1.77 0.35
C LYS A 118 -0.31 1.27 0.65
N ILE A 119 -1.22 2.21 0.91
CA ILE A 119 -2.64 1.92 1.01
C ILE A 119 -3.16 1.56 -0.38
N TYR A 120 -3.85 0.42 -0.49
CA TYR A 120 -4.44 -0.04 -1.74
C TYR A 120 -5.98 -0.17 -1.67
N ASP A 121 -6.55 -0.19 -0.46
CA ASP A 121 -7.99 -0.23 -0.27
C ASP A 121 -8.37 0.53 1.00
N GLU A 122 -9.54 1.19 0.99
CA GLU A 122 -10.12 1.89 2.12
C GLU A 122 -11.63 1.72 2.11
N LYS A 123 -12.21 1.42 3.28
CA LYS A 123 -13.66 1.20 3.40
C LYS A 123 -14.23 1.78 4.67
N ILE A 124 -15.50 2.20 4.62
CA ILE A 124 -16.25 2.57 5.79
C ILE A 124 -16.66 1.29 6.53
N HIS A 125 -16.00 1.01 7.66
CA HIS A 125 -16.34 -0.11 8.53
C HIS A 125 -17.59 0.18 9.35
N LYS A 126 -17.63 1.37 9.99
CA LYS A 126 -18.77 1.77 10.81
C LYS A 126 -19.21 3.18 10.46
N GLU A 127 -20.51 3.37 10.44
CA GLU A 127 -21.16 4.65 10.20
C GLU A 127 -21.80 5.20 11.49
N PRO A 128 -21.91 6.53 11.66
CA PRO A 128 -22.64 7.10 12.81
C PRO A 128 -24.14 6.86 12.66
N ARG A 129 -24.74 6.25 13.65
CA ARG A 129 -26.19 6.15 13.80
C ARG A 129 -26.65 6.71 15.13
N LYS A 130 -27.86 7.25 15.16
CA LYS A 130 -28.46 7.79 16.38
C LYS A 130 -29.42 6.79 17.00
N SER A 131 -29.19 6.47 18.28
CA SER A 131 -30.10 5.73 19.13
C SER A 131 -30.81 6.67 20.09
N LEU A 132 -32.08 6.38 20.40
CA LEU A 132 -32.83 7.11 21.40
C LEU A 132 -32.26 6.93 22.82
N LEU A 133 -31.60 5.78 23.06
CA LEU A 133 -31.10 5.43 24.40
C LEU A 133 -29.62 5.83 24.60
N TYR A 134 -28.79 5.74 23.53
CA TYR A 134 -27.33 5.87 23.65
C TYR A 134 -26.76 7.08 22.91
N GLY A 135 -27.61 7.89 22.24
CA GLY A 135 -27.12 8.98 21.40
C GLY A 135 -26.47 8.47 20.11
N TRP A 136 -25.39 9.13 19.67
CA TRP A 136 -24.63 8.68 18.50
C TRP A 136 -23.75 7.49 18.83
N TYR A 137 -23.73 6.50 17.95
CA TYR A 137 -22.88 5.31 18.05
C TYR A 137 -22.38 4.88 16.67
N LYS A 138 -21.29 4.13 16.61
CA LYS A 138 -20.71 3.57 15.38
C LYS A 138 -21.40 2.25 15.04
N HIS A 139 -22.22 2.24 13.98
CA HIS A 139 -22.95 1.07 13.51
C HIS A 139 -22.13 0.35 12.42
N PRO A 140 -21.81 -0.96 12.60
CA PRO A 140 -20.98 -1.67 11.62
C PRO A 140 -21.74 -1.94 10.32
N ARG A 141 -21.05 -1.78 9.18
CA ARG A 141 -21.51 -2.17 7.84
C ARG A 141 -21.12 -3.60 7.49
N TYR A 142 -20.01 -4.05 8.03
CA TYR A 142 -19.49 -5.39 7.85
C TYR A 142 -18.76 -5.89 9.10
N THR A 143 -18.39 -7.16 9.09
CA THR A 143 -17.55 -7.79 10.09
C THR A 143 -16.46 -8.62 9.43
N PHE A 144 -15.53 -9.13 10.22
CA PHE A 144 -14.48 -10.03 9.75
C PHE A 144 -14.76 -11.46 10.18
N VAL A 145 -14.78 -12.36 9.21
CA VAL A 145 -14.84 -13.82 9.46
C VAL A 145 -13.61 -14.46 8.82
N LYS A 146 -12.70 -14.97 9.62
CA LYS A 146 -11.41 -15.53 9.17
C LYS A 146 -10.66 -14.55 8.25
N ASP A 147 -10.50 -13.31 8.73
CA ASP A 147 -9.86 -12.17 8.05
C ASP A 147 -10.49 -11.76 6.70
N ARG A 148 -11.69 -12.22 6.40
CA ARG A 148 -12.47 -11.82 5.24
C ARG A 148 -13.59 -10.88 5.65
N VAL A 149 -13.80 -9.84 4.86
CA VAL A 149 -14.94 -8.92 5.00
C VAL A 149 -16.24 -9.68 4.69
N VAL A 150 -17.21 -9.57 5.58
CA VAL A 150 -18.57 -10.10 5.42
C VAL A 150 -19.55 -8.98 5.67
N GLU A 151 -20.23 -8.53 4.62
CA GLU A 151 -21.25 -7.48 4.70
C GLU A 151 -22.39 -7.92 5.62
N LEU A 152 -22.88 -6.97 6.43
CA LEU A 152 -23.96 -7.25 7.38
C LEU A 152 -25.33 -6.88 6.83
N TYR A 153 -25.37 -5.96 5.82
CA TYR A 153 -26.65 -5.47 5.24
C TYR A 153 -26.50 -5.06 3.78
#